data_c5c02332028de8e7bb433b9af2d2d0ff
#
_entry.id   c5c02332028de8e7bb433b9af2d2d0ff
#
_cell.length_a   1.000
_cell.length_b   1.000
_cell.length_c   1.000
_cell.angle_alpha   90.00
_cell.angle_beta   90.00
_cell.angle_gamma   90.00
#
_symmetry.space_group_name_H-M   'P 1'
#
loop_
_entity.id
_entity.type
_entity.pdbx_description
1 polymer ?
#
loop_
_entity_poly.entity_id
_entity_poly.type
_entity_poly.pdbx_seq_one_letter_code
_entity_poly.pdbx_strand_id
1 'polypeptide(L)'
;MINSKMTFQGYRRENRRVGIRNHVLILPVDDLSNAAAEAVANNVKGAMAIPHPYGRLQFGADLDLHFRTLIGAGSNPNVAAVVVICIEEQWAKRVVDGIAKTGKPVTGFGIELHGDHDTIMRASKVAKEYVQWASELQRVECPVNDLWVSCKCGESDTTSGCGSNPTVGNAFDKLEPLGVTMCFGETTEITGGENIVADRCATPQVREQWMKMFNRYQEVINRHKTSDLMDSQPTKGNIAGGLTTIEEKALGNIQKIGKKCKIIGVLDKAEAPTRPGLWFMDSSSAAAEMVTLCAASGYVVHFFPTGQGNVIGNPILPVIKLTANPRTARTMNEHVDLDVSGLLQRQKNMDQCGDELLEVMLRTCNGRLTCAEALGHREFVLTRLYESA
;
A
#
# COMPACT_ATOMS: atom_id res chain seq x y z
N MET A 1 -10.75 19.16 -16.22
CA MET A 1 -9.48 18.89 -16.96
C MET A 1 -8.33 18.97 -15.97
N ILE A 2 -7.58 17.90 -15.89
CA ILE A 2 -6.38 17.78 -15.06
C ILE A 2 -5.27 18.58 -15.74
N ASN A 3 -4.67 19.55 -15.04
CA ASN A 3 -3.60 20.37 -15.59
C ASN A 3 -2.42 20.46 -14.59
N SER A 4 -1.29 20.99 -15.03
CA SER A 4 -0.07 21.15 -14.23
C SER A 4 -0.21 22.06 -12.99
N LYS A 5 -1.37 22.69 -12.80
CA LYS A 5 -1.70 23.53 -11.64
C LYS A 5 -2.55 22.82 -10.59
N MET A 6 -2.74 21.50 -10.73
CA MET A 6 -3.52 20.72 -9.78
C MET A 6 -2.80 20.66 -8.44
N THR A 7 -3.50 21.04 -7.37
CA THR A 7 -2.99 21.06 -6.00
C THR A 7 -3.91 20.28 -5.05
N PHE A 8 -3.40 19.94 -3.89
CA PHE A 8 -4.17 19.35 -2.79
C PHE A 8 -3.67 19.91 -1.45
N GLN A 9 -4.46 19.70 -0.38
CA GLN A 9 -4.10 20.11 0.98
C GLN A 9 -3.45 18.94 1.72
N GLY A 10 -2.12 19.04 1.95
CA GLY A 10 -1.33 17.97 2.58
C GLY A 10 -0.51 18.46 3.76
N TYR A 11 0.03 17.51 4.54
CA TYR A 11 0.97 17.76 5.62
C TYR A 11 2.39 17.63 5.09
N ARG A 12 3.10 18.74 4.96
CA ARG A 12 4.51 18.73 4.55
C ARG A 12 5.38 18.28 5.71
N ARG A 13 6.20 17.25 5.46
CA ARG A 13 7.12 16.69 6.44
C ARG A 13 8.51 17.30 6.32
N GLU A 14 9.35 17.09 7.33
CA GLU A 14 10.71 17.62 7.46
C GLU A 14 11.58 17.21 6.27
N ASN A 15 11.42 16.00 5.75
CA ASN A 15 12.11 15.48 4.55
C ASN A 15 11.47 15.95 3.22
N ARG A 16 10.58 16.94 3.27
CA ARG A 16 9.82 17.52 2.15
C ARG A 16 8.78 16.60 1.51
N ARG A 17 8.63 15.35 1.97
CA ARG A 17 7.53 14.48 1.54
C ARG A 17 6.20 15.03 2.07
N VAL A 18 5.11 14.67 1.42
CA VAL A 18 3.78 15.15 1.79
C VAL A 18 2.88 13.98 2.15
N GLY A 19 2.28 14.03 3.34
CA GLY A 19 1.24 13.12 3.79
C GLY A 19 -0.17 13.71 3.58
N ILE A 20 -1.15 12.83 3.43
CA ILE A 20 -2.58 13.19 3.35
C ILE A 20 -3.34 12.80 4.63
N ARG A 21 -2.63 12.22 5.58
CA ARG A 21 -3.06 11.90 6.94
C ARG A 21 -1.99 12.39 7.93
N ASN A 22 -2.33 12.35 9.23
CA ASN A 22 -1.48 12.89 10.28
C ASN A 22 -1.49 11.98 11.52
N HIS A 23 -1.20 10.68 11.31
CA HIS A 23 -1.28 9.66 12.35
C HIS A 23 -0.13 9.76 13.34
N VAL A 24 -0.42 9.48 14.62
CA VAL A 24 0.60 9.16 15.63
C VAL A 24 0.55 7.64 15.85
N LEU A 25 1.64 6.96 15.46
CA LEU A 25 1.70 5.51 15.54
C LEU A 25 2.35 5.04 16.84
N ILE A 26 1.78 3.97 17.39
CA ILE A 26 2.44 3.10 18.36
C ILE A 26 2.83 1.83 17.60
N LEU A 27 4.12 1.69 17.33
CA LEU A 27 4.68 0.66 16.46
C LEU A 27 5.35 -0.44 17.27
N PRO A 28 4.72 -1.61 17.43
CA PRO A 28 5.41 -2.77 17.98
C PRO A 28 6.43 -3.29 16.96
N VAL A 29 7.63 -3.68 17.43
CA VAL A 29 8.68 -4.23 16.57
C VAL A 29 8.56 -5.76 16.48
N ASP A 30 8.01 -6.37 17.51
CA ASP A 30 7.74 -7.80 17.60
C ASP A 30 6.34 -8.08 18.13
N ASP A 31 5.85 -9.29 17.90
CA ASP A 31 4.51 -9.75 18.30
C ASP A 31 4.32 -9.73 19.82
N LEU A 32 5.37 -9.91 20.61
CA LEU A 32 5.32 -9.91 22.07
C LEU A 32 5.05 -8.50 22.63
N SER A 33 5.40 -7.45 21.89
CA SER A 33 5.15 -6.06 22.28
C SER A 33 3.79 -5.51 21.85
N ASN A 34 2.97 -6.30 21.12
CA ASN A 34 1.64 -5.89 20.67
C ASN A 34 0.73 -5.43 21.82
N ALA A 35 0.67 -6.20 22.91
CA ALA A 35 -0.20 -5.88 24.05
C ALA A 35 0.16 -4.52 24.69
N ALA A 36 1.45 -4.24 24.84
CA ALA A 36 1.92 -2.94 25.35
C ALA A 36 1.61 -1.80 24.37
N ALA A 37 1.79 -2.02 23.05
CA ALA A 37 1.47 -1.02 22.03
C ALA A 37 -0.03 -0.69 22.00
N GLU A 38 -0.89 -1.70 22.05
CA GLU A 38 -2.35 -1.52 22.10
C GLU A 38 -2.80 -0.81 23.39
N ALA A 39 -2.19 -1.15 24.54
CA ALA A 39 -2.48 -0.48 25.80
C ALA A 39 -2.12 1.02 25.73
N VAL A 40 -0.98 1.39 25.13
CA VAL A 40 -0.60 2.80 24.94
C VAL A 40 -1.60 3.51 24.01
N ALA A 41 -2.00 2.89 22.90
CA ALA A 41 -2.98 3.47 21.98
C ALA A 41 -4.37 3.65 22.66
N ASN A 42 -4.76 2.72 23.52
CA ASN A 42 -6.02 2.82 24.28
C ASN A 42 -5.96 3.91 25.37
N ASN A 43 -4.78 4.18 25.94
CA ASN A 43 -4.59 5.23 26.94
C ASN A 43 -4.57 6.64 26.32
N VAL A 44 -4.25 6.77 25.04
CA VAL A 44 -4.00 8.07 24.39
C VAL A 44 -4.91 8.24 23.17
N LYS A 45 -6.01 8.97 23.32
CA LYS A 45 -6.91 9.28 22.21
C LYS A 45 -6.16 10.02 21.08
N GLY A 46 -6.24 9.48 19.87
CA GLY A 46 -5.55 10.01 18.70
C GLY A 46 -4.25 9.28 18.34
N ALA A 47 -3.77 8.39 19.22
CA ALA A 47 -2.73 7.43 18.88
C ALA A 47 -3.36 6.13 18.32
N MET A 48 -2.59 5.40 17.52
CA MET A 48 -3.03 4.18 16.85
C MET A 48 -1.92 3.13 16.88
N ALA A 49 -2.20 1.95 17.46
CA ALA A 49 -1.30 0.80 17.36
C ALA A 49 -1.50 0.05 16.03
N ILE A 50 -0.43 -0.54 15.53
CA ILE A 50 -0.43 -1.40 14.34
C ILE A 50 0.16 -2.78 14.66
N PRO A 51 -0.56 -3.61 15.45
CA PRO A 51 -0.09 -4.93 15.87
C PRO A 51 0.10 -5.86 14.67
N HIS A 52 1.02 -6.80 14.79
CA HIS A 52 1.32 -7.81 13.78
C HIS A 52 1.81 -9.13 14.41
N PRO A 53 1.72 -10.28 13.69
CA PRO A 53 2.00 -11.60 14.26
C PRO A 53 3.46 -12.03 14.22
N TYR A 54 4.40 -11.19 13.77
CA TYR A 54 5.79 -11.57 13.57
C TYR A 54 6.74 -10.78 14.46
N GLY A 55 7.92 -11.38 14.71
CA GLY A 55 8.88 -10.75 15.58
C GLY A 55 10.23 -11.43 15.53
N ARG A 56 10.66 -11.99 16.65
CA ARG A 56 11.98 -12.56 16.88
C ARG A 56 12.22 -13.85 16.07
N LEU A 57 13.46 -14.28 15.99
CA LEU A 57 13.91 -15.50 15.30
C LEU A 57 13.81 -15.48 13.77
N GLN A 58 13.58 -14.32 13.17
CA GLN A 58 13.81 -14.11 11.74
C GLN A 58 15.31 -13.88 11.49
N PHE A 59 15.80 -14.23 10.32
CA PHE A 59 17.20 -14.08 9.95
C PHE A 59 17.38 -13.77 8.45
N GLY A 60 18.54 -13.29 8.07
CA GLY A 60 18.89 -12.98 6.69
C GLY A 60 17.91 -12.02 6.01
N ALA A 61 17.52 -12.34 4.79
CA ALA A 61 16.64 -11.48 3.98
C ALA A 61 15.26 -11.24 4.63
N ASP A 62 14.76 -12.20 5.40
CA ASP A 62 13.48 -12.10 6.10
C ASP A 62 13.55 -11.06 7.24
N LEU A 63 14.65 -11.08 8.01
CA LEU A 63 14.90 -10.09 9.06
C LEU A 63 15.10 -8.68 8.47
N ASP A 64 15.79 -8.58 7.34
CA ASP A 64 15.99 -7.30 6.66
C ASP A 64 14.67 -6.74 6.10
N LEU A 65 13.80 -7.59 5.55
CA LEU A 65 12.46 -7.19 5.10
C LEU A 65 11.58 -6.76 6.28
N HIS A 66 11.63 -7.48 7.41
CA HIS A 66 10.92 -7.12 8.63
C HIS A 66 11.24 -5.70 9.07
N PHE A 67 12.53 -5.39 9.27
CA PHE A 67 12.95 -4.05 9.66
C PHE A 67 12.64 -3.00 8.59
N ARG A 68 12.87 -3.30 7.31
CA ARG A 68 12.56 -2.38 6.20
C ARG A 68 11.08 -2.02 6.20
N THR A 69 10.20 -3.00 6.41
CA THR A 69 8.75 -2.78 6.43
C THR A 69 8.33 -1.91 7.62
N LEU A 70 8.82 -2.21 8.83
CA LEU A 70 8.47 -1.43 10.03
C LEU A 70 9.04 -0.02 9.99
N ILE A 71 10.33 0.13 9.63
CA ILE A 71 10.96 1.45 9.45
C ILE A 71 10.21 2.25 8.37
N GLY A 72 9.89 1.61 7.26
CA GLY A 72 9.14 2.23 6.17
C GLY A 72 7.74 2.68 6.57
N ALA A 73 7.00 1.84 7.31
CA ALA A 73 5.69 2.18 7.84
C ALA A 73 5.75 3.40 8.77
N GLY A 74 6.69 3.40 9.73
CA GLY A 74 6.92 4.55 10.61
C GLY A 74 7.40 5.80 9.86
N SER A 75 8.15 5.62 8.76
CA SER A 75 8.66 6.70 7.90
C SER A 75 7.61 7.27 6.94
N ASN A 76 6.47 6.60 6.75
CA ASN A 76 5.44 7.03 5.80
C ASN A 76 5.01 8.48 6.05
N PRO A 77 4.86 9.32 5.01
CA PRO A 77 4.43 10.72 5.18
C PRO A 77 3.05 10.90 5.83
N ASN A 78 2.17 9.90 5.78
CA ASN A 78 0.88 9.91 6.49
C ASN A 78 1.03 9.80 8.02
N VAL A 79 2.24 9.50 8.50
CA VAL A 79 2.57 9.40 9.92
C VAL A 79 3.30 10.66 10.35
N ALA A 80 2.79 11.32 11.39
CA ALA A 80 3.39 12.51 11.98
C ALA A 80 4.50 12.18 12.97
N ALA A 81 4.24 11.23 13.87
CA ALA A 81 5.18 10.83 14.93
C ALA A 81 5.02 9.36 15.27
N VAL A 82 6.04 8.74 15.87
CA VAL A 82 6.06 7.31 16.18
C VAL A 82 6.58 7.06 17.60
N VAL A 83 5.85 6.22 18.34
CA VAL A 83 6.35 5.57 19.55
C VAL A 83 6.62 4.11 19.21
N VAL A 84 7.87 3.68 19.34
CA VAL A 84 8.31 2.31 19.03
C VAL A 84 8.36 1.50 20.32
N ILE A 85 7.76 0.32 20.34
CA ILE A 85 7.82 -0.60 21.51
C ILE A 85 8.37 -1.95 21.03
N CYS A 86 9.30 -2.50 21.79
CA CYS A 86 9.96 -3.76 21.48
C CYS A 86 10.27 -4.51 22.79
N ILE A 87 10.42 -5.82 22.73
CA ILE A 87 11.00 -6.56 23.86
C ILE A 87 12.44 -6.09 24.08
N GLU A 88 13.26 -6.08 23.04
CA GLU A 88 14.69 -5.71 23.12
C GLU A 88 14.91 -4.24 22.76
N GLU A 89 15.58 -3.50 23.63
CA GLU A 89 15.88 -2.09 23.42
C GLU A 89 16.71 -1.83 22.16
N GLN A 90 17.63 -2.74 21.81
CA GLN A 90 18.48 -2.60 20.63
C GLN A 90 17.66 -2.69 19.33
N TRP A 91 16.63 -3.52 19.28
CA TRP A 91 15.74 -3.60 18.13
C TRP A 91 14.86 -2.35 18.01
N ALA A 92 14.36 -1.86 19.16
CA ALA A 92 13.65 -0.58 19.19
C ALA A 92 14.55 0.54 18.64
N LYS A 93 15.81 0.60 19.10
CA LYS A 93 16.79 1.58 18.61
C LYS A 93 17.02 1.50 17.11
N ARG A 94 17.16 0.29 16.53
CA ARG A 94 17.34 0.11 15.07
C ARG A 94 16.17 0.73 14.28
N VAL A 95 14.93 0.54 14.75
CA VAL A 95 13.74 1.10 14.11
C VAL A 95 13.69 2.62 14.30
N VAL A 96 13.97 3.12 15.51
CA VAL A 96 14.04 4.55 15.80
C VAL A 96 15.08 5.25 14.93
N ASP A 97 16.31 4.72 14.86
CA ASP A 97 17.39 5.29 14.03
C ASP A 97 17.01 5.33 12.53
N GLY A 98 16.27 4.33 12.07
CA GLY A 98 15.76 4.28 10.69
C GLY A 98 14.73 5.37 10.41
N ILE A 99 13.74 5.51 11.27
CA ILE A 99 12.65 6.49 11.15
C ILE A 99 13.17 7.91 11.35
N ALA A 100 14.08 8.15 12.29
CA ALA A 100 14.66 9.45 12.61
C ALA A 100 15.33 10.12 11.41
N LYS A 101 15.79 9.36 10.42
CA LYS A 101 16.34 9.89 9.16
C LYS A 101 15.34 10.76 8.37
N THR A 102 14.05 10.61 8.64
CA THR A 102 13.00 11.45 8.02
C THR A 102 12.84 12.81 8.70
N GLY A 103 13.44 13.00 9.88
CA GLY A 103 13.32 14.21 10.71
C GLY A 103 12.09 14.21 11.62
N LYS A 104 11.16 13.25 11.49
CA LYS A 104 9.95 13.22 12.34
C LYS A 104 10.25 12.80 13.77
N PRO A 105 9.43 13.24 14.76
CA PRO A 105 9.54 12.80 16.14
C PRO A 105 9.35 11.28 16.27
N VAL A 106 10.32 10.61 16.90
CA VAL A 106 10.28 9.17 17.17
C VAL A 106 10.99 8.85 18.47
N THR A 107 10.38 8.00 19.30
CA THR A 107 10.96 7.54 20.58
C THR A 107 10.72 6.04 20.73
N GLY A 108 11.71 5.31 21.23
CA GLY A 108 11.67 3.86 21.45
C GLY A 108 11.69 3.48 22.93
N PHE A 109 11.04 2.34 23.24
CA PHE A 109 10.99 1.75 24.56
C PHE A 109 11.19 0.23 24.48
N GLY A 110 12.09 -0.30 25.33
CA GLY A 110 12.22 -1.73 25.57
C GLY A 110 11.36 -2.18 26.75
N ILE A 111 10.81 -3.39 26.67
CA ILE A 111 10.05 -4.01 27.78
C ILE A 111 10.99 -4.78 28.70
N GLU A 112 12.03 -5.41 28.14
CA GLU A 112 13.02 -6.19 28.87
C GLU A 112 13.68 -5.32 29.95
N LEU A 113 13.82 -5.87 31.16
CA LEU A 113 14.33 -5.21 32.37
C LEU A 113 13.48 -4.07 32.93
N HIS A 114 12.37 -3.69 32.28
CA HIS A 114 11.46 -2.63 32.73
C HIS A 114 10.07 -3.16 33.07
N GLY A 115 9.61 -4.17 32.35
CA GLY A 115 8.26 -4.70 32.45
C GLY A 115 7.21 -3.86 31.71
N ASP A 116 6.04 -4.45 31.51
CA ASP A 116 4.95 -3.84 30.71
C ASP A 116 4.42 -2.55 31.32
N HIS A 117 4.12 -2.54 32.63
CA HIS A 117 3.47 -1.37 33.27
C HIS A 117 4.33 -0.11 33.19
N ASP A 118 5.64 -0.22 33.47
CA ASP A 118 6.55 0.93 33.36
C ASP A 118 6.70 1.38 31.90
N THR A 119 6.87 0.44 30.98
CA THR A 119 6.97 0.74 29.54
C THR A 119 5.71 1.43 29.02
N ILE A 120 4.51 0.90 29.31
CA ILE A 120 3.21 1.49 28.92
C ILE A 120 3.08 2.90 29.51
N MET A 121 3.42 3.11 30.78
CA MET A 121 3.34 4.43 31.40
C MET A 121 4.25 5.45 30.72
N ARG A 122 5.53 5.12 30.49
CA ARG A 122 6.51 6.01 29.85
C ARG A 122 6.13 6.30 28.39
N ALA A 123 5.77 5.26 27.65
CA ALA A 123 5.35 5.37 26.25
C ALA A 123 4.05 6.20 26.08
N SER A 124 3.09 6.04 27.00
CA SER A 124 1.85 6.83 26.98
C SER A 124 2.09 8.33 27.19
N LYS A 125 3.05 8.70 28.06
CA LYS A 125 3.42 10.12 28.24
C LYS A 125 3.95 10.72 26.94
N VAL A 126 4.88 10.04 26.26
CA VAL A 126 5.42 10.50 24.97
C VAL A 126 4.36 10.49 23.87
N ALA A 127 3.54 9.44 23.79
CA ALA A 127 2.45 9.36 22.82
C ALA A 127 1.47 10.54 22.95
N LYS A 128 1.14 10.92 24.19
CA LYS A 128 0.30 12.08 24.48
C LYS A 128 0.93 13.40 23.99
N GLU A 129 2.23 13.60 24.23
CA GLU A 129 2.96 14.79 23.74
C GLU A 129 2.98 14.81 22.20
N TYR A 130 3.21 13.67 21.55
CA TYR A 130 3.20 13.57 20.10
C TYR A 130 1.81 13.83 19.49
N VAL A 131 0.73 13.36 20.13
CA VAL A 131 -0.65 13.67 19.70
C VAL A 131 -0.95 15.17 19.82
N GLN A 132 -0.54 15.82 20.93
CA GLN A 132 -0.73 17.26 21.09
C GLN A 132 0.03 18.02 20.01
N TRP A 133 1.33 17.73 19.82
CA TRP A 133 2.14 18.33 18.77
C TRP A 133 1.56 18.11 17.37
N ALA A 134 1.17 16.86 17.04
CA ALA A 134 0.61 16.54 15.73
C ALA A 134 -0.71 17.29 15.47
N SER A 135 -1.49 17.57 16.52
CA SER A 135 -2.75 18.31 16.40
C SER A 135 -2.57 19.80 16.03
N GLU A 136 -1.39 20.34 16.21
CA GLU A 136 -1.04 21.74 15.83
C GLU A 136 -0.59 21.84 14.36
N LEU A 137 -0.24 20.71 13.72
CA LEU A 137 0.20 20.69 12.33
C LEU A 137 -0.95 21.07 11.39
N GLN A 138 -0.67 21.97 10.47
CA GLN A 138 -1.65 22.44 9.49
C GLN A 138 -1.42 21.83 8.12
N ARG A 139 -2.50 21.59 7.39
CA ARG A 139 -2.43 21.27 5.97
C ARG A 139 -2.01 22.52 5.19
N VAL A 140 -1.17 22.31 4.17
CA VAL A 140 -0.72 23.36 3.26
C VAL A 140 -0.98 22.94 1.83
N GLU A 141 -1.08 23.93 0.93
CA GLU A 141 -1.21 23.65 -0.49
C GLU A 141 0.06 22.99 -1.03
N CYS A 142 -0.12 21.85 -1.69
CA CYS A 142 0.95 21.04 -2.27
C CYS A 142 0.62 20.72 -3.73
N PRO A 143 1.60 20.73 -4.63
CA PRO A 143 1.37 20.34 -6.02
C PRO A 143 1.19 18.83 -6.14
N VAL A 144 0.43 18.39 -7.15
CA VAL A 144 0.07 16.97 -7.34
C VAL A 144 1.28 16.05 -7.55
N ASN A 145 2.40 16.56 -8.05
CA ASN A 145 3.64 15.78 -8.22
C ASN A 145 4.33 15.40 -6.90
N ASP A 146 3.92 15.99 -5.77
CA ASP A 146 4.33 15.51 -4.44
C ASP A 146 3.63 14.20 -4.03
N LEU A 147 2.58 13.78 -4.74
CA LEU A 147 1.86 12.54 -4.45
C LEU A 147 2.64 11.30 -4.89
N TRP A 148 2.56 10.27 -4.05
CA TRP A 148 2.93 8.91 -4.39
C TRP A 148 1.70 8.02 -4.30
N VAL A 149 1.33 7.42 -5.44
CA VAL A 149 0.09 6.66 -5.62
C VAL A 149 0.42 5.22 -5.97
N SER A 150 -0.12 4.27 -5.25
CA SER A 150 0.03 2.85 -5.56
C SER A 150 -1.29 2.22 -5.99
N CYS A 151 -1.24 1.06 -6.64
CA CYS A 151 -2.45 0.31 -6.96
C CYS A 151 -2.24 -1.20 -6.90
N LYS A 152 -3.33 -1.88 -6.58
CA LYS A 152 -3.50 -3.33 -6.59
C LYS A 152 -4.97 -3.67 -6.83
N CYS A 153 -5.27 -4.74 -7.56
CA CYS A 153 -6.65 -5.22 -7.65
C CYS A 153 -6.92 -6.40 -6.69
N GLY A 154 -8.17 -6.70 -6.44
CA GLY A 154 -8.56 -7.84 -5.62
C GLY A 154 -10.01 -8.24 -5.85
N GLU A 155 -10.32 -9.53 -5.62
CA GLU A 155 -11.61 -10.14 -5.94
C GLU A 155 -12.02 -9.83 -7.39
N SER A 156 -11.06 -10.04 -8.30
CA SER A 156 -11.20 -9.70 -9.73
C SER A 156 -12.23 -10.59 -10.42
N ASP A 157 -12.93 -10.02 -11.36
CA ASP A 157 -13.82 -10.68 -12.32
C ASP A 157 -13.61 -10.09 -13.73
N THR A 158 -14.40 -10.48 -14.71
CA THR A 158 -14.30 -9.96 -16.08
C THR A 158 -14.49 -8.43 -16.14
N THR A 159 -15.31 -7.85 -15.23
CA THR A 159 -15.50 -6.39 -15.17
C THR A 159 -14.26 -5.66 -14.65
N SER A 160 -13.40 -6.34 -13.90
CA SER A 160 -12.13 -5.77 -13.46
C SER A 160 -11.20 -5.48 -14.63
N GLY A 161 -10.99 -6.48 -15.51
CA GLY A 161 -10.12 -6.36 -16.68
C GLY A 161 -10.67 -5.41 -17.77
N CYS A 162 -11.99 -5.33 -17.90
CA CYS A 162 -12.65 -4.50 -18.92
C CYS A 162 -13.02 -3.09 -18.44
N GLY A 163 -13.04 -2.84 -17.13
CA GLY A 163 -13.56 -1.58 -16.58
C GLY A 163 -12.70 -0.99 -15.45
N SER A 164 -12.69 -1.57 -14.26
CA SER A 164 -12.05 -0.93 -13.11
C SER A 164 -10.52 -0.84 -13.21
N ASN A 165 -9.83 -1.89 -13.70
CA ASN A 165 -8.38 -1.85 -13.92
C ASN A 165 -7.99 -0.84 -15.03
N PRO A 166 -8.64 -0.83 -16.22
CA PRO A 166 -8.37 0.20 -17.22
C PRO A 166 -8.66 1.63 -16.73
N THR A 167 -9.61 1.83 -15.82
CA THR A 167 -9.87 3.14 -15.21
C THR A 167 -8.66 3.60 -14.40
N VAL A 168 -8.03 2.72 -13.60
CA VAL A 168 -6.78 3.02 -12.93
C VAL A 168 -5.67 3.33 -13.93
N GLY A 169 -5.56 2.53 -14.99
CA GLY A 169 -4.58 2.76 -16.07
C GLY A 169 -4.75 4.12 -16.75
N ASN A 170 -6.00 4.54 -17.02
CA ASN A 170 -6.29 5.87 -17.56
C ASN A 170 -5.90 6.98 -16.58
N ALA A 171 -6.16 6.80 -15.29
CA ALA A 171 -5.74 7.74 -14.26
C ALA A 171 -4.21 7.85 -14.19
N PHE A 172 -3.49 6.73 -14.27
CA PHE A 172 -2.01 6.73 -14.29
C PHE A 172 -1.45 7.43 -15.55
N ASP A 173 -2.05 7.18 -16.73
CA ASP A 173 -1.68 7.88 -17.96
C ASP A 173 -1.88 9.40 -17.88
N LYS A 174 -2.79 9.89 -17.03
CA LYS A 174 -3.01 11.31 -16.75
C LYS A 174 -2.07 11.87 -15.68
N LEU A 175 -1.66 11.04 -14.72
CA LEU A 175 -0.75 11.44 -13.62
C LEU A 175 0.74 11.44 -14.05
N GLU A 176 1.13 10.56 -14.96
CA GLU A 176 2.53 10.45 -15.41
C GLU A 176 3.12 11.78 -15.91
N PRO A 177 2.47 12.51 -16.85
CA PRO A 177 3.00 13.77 -17.35
C PRO A 177 3.04 14.88 -16.30
N LEU A 178 2.36 14.71 -15.18
CA LEU A 178 2.39 15.63 -14.04
C LEU A 178 3.55 15.36 -13.08
N GLY A 179 4.34 14.29 -13.30
CA GLY A 179 5.49 13.94 -12.46
C GLY A 179 5.12 13.21 -11.15
N VAL A 180 3.97 12.56 -11.09
CA VAL A 180 3.54 11.76 -9.94
C VAL A 180 4.34 10.46 -9.89
N THR A 181 4.68 10.00 -8.68
CA THR A 181 5.30 8.70 -8.46
C THR A 181 4.21 7.63 -8.30
N MET A 182 4.25 6.61 -9.12
CA MET A 182 3.22 5.58 -9.19
C MET A 182 3.81 4.18 -9.03
N CYS A 183 3.00 3.24 -8.52
CA CYS A 183 3.41 1.85 -8.37
C CYS A 183 2.24 0.89 -8.61
N PHE A 184 2.57 -0.24 -9.21
CA PHE A 184 1.76 -1.44 -9.21
C PHE A 184 2.64 -2.66 -8.88
N GLY A 185 2.05 -3.83 -8.69
CA GLY A 185 2.81 -5.03 -8.31
C GLY A 185 2.04 -6.30 -8.64
N GLU A 186 2.00 -7.25 -7.71
CA GLU A 186 1.32 -8.55 -7.87
C GLU A 186 2.05 -9.45 -8.87
N THR A 187 3.34 -9.72 -8.59
CA THR A 187 4.22 -10.53 -9.45
C THR A 187 3.57 -11.84 -9.87
N THR A 188 2.83 -12.48 -8.96
CA THR A 188 2.14 -13.75 -9.19
C THR A 188 1.03 -13.64 -10.22
N GLU A 189 0.34 -12.50 -10.27
CA GLU A 189 -0.78 -12.25 -11.18
C GLU A 189 -0.34 -11.71 -12.57
N ILE A 190 0.94 -11.84 -12.91
CA ILE A 190 1.46 -11.50 -14.25
C ILE A 190 1.83 -12.75 -15.05
N THR A 191 1.72 -13.93 -14.45
CA THR A 191 2.01 -15.22 -15.13
C THR A 191 1.20 -15.37 -16.42
N GLY A 192 1.89 -15.56 -17.55
CA GLY A 192 1.31 -15.58 -18.90
C GLY A 192 1.22 -14.21 -19.58
N GLY A 193 1.44 -13.11 -18.85
CA GLY A 193 1.49 -11.74 -19.36
C GLY A 193 2.85 -11.06 -19.18
N GLU A 194 3.87 -11.78 -18.74
CA GLU A 194 5.19 -11.25 -18.39
C GLU A 194 5.89 -10.51 -19.53
N ASN A 195 5.74 -10.98 -20.75
CA ASN A 195 6.33 -10.33 -21.92
C ASN A 195 5.65 -8.99 -22.24
N ILE A 196 4.34 -8.88 -22.02
CA ILE A 196 3.59 -7.62 -22.21
C ILE A 196 4.12 -6.56 -21.23
N VAL A 197 4.37 -6.94 -19.97
CA VAL A 197 4.96 -6.05 -18.97
C VAL A 197 6.40 -5.72 -19.34
N ALA A 198 7.18 -6.70 -19.80
CA ALA A 198 8.56 -6.51 -20.27
C ALA A 198 8.67 -5.48 -21.41
N ASP A 199 7.72 -5.50 -22.35
CA ASP A 199 7.64 -4.55 -23.46
C ASP A 199 7.23 -3.12 -23.04
N ARG A 200 6.69 -2.98 -21.82
CA ARG A 200 6.36 -1.70 -21.21
C ARG A 200 7.51 -1.11 -20.39
N CYS A 201 8.61 -1.84 -20.20
CA CYS A 201 9.80 -1.32 -19.53
C CYS A 201 10.45 -0.21 -20.35
N ALA A 202 10.87 0.85 -19.67
CA ALA A 202 11.39 2.06 -20.31
C ALA A 202 12.78 1.85 -20.93
N THR A 203 13.58 0.92 -20.40
CA THR A 203 14.93 0.61 -20.87
C THR A 203 15.20 -0.89 -20.87
N PRO A 204 16.19 -1.38 -21.67
CA PRO A 204 16.61 -2.79 -21.62
C PRO A 204 17.03 -3.26 -20.23
N GLN A 205 17.66 -2.40 -19.42
CA GLN A 205 18.07 -2.71 -18.05
C GLN A 205 16.87 -2.95 -17.12
N VAL A 206 15.82 -2.12 -17.23
CA VAL A 206 14.57 -2.32 -16.46
C VAL A 206 13.87 -3.60 -16.90
N ARG A 207 13.87 -3.91 -18.21
CA ARG A 207 13.36 -5.17 -18.75
C ARG A 207 14.09 -6.38 -18.15
N GLU A 208 15.40 -6.34 -18.08
CA GLU A 208 16.24 -7.41 -17.51
C GLU A 208 15.93 -7.58 -16.01
N GLN A 209 15.86 -6.48 -15.25
CA GLN A 209 15.48 -6.51 -13.82
C GLN A 209 14.10 -7.13 -13.61
N TRP A 210 13.13 -6.73 -14.44
CA TRP A 210 11.78 -7.28 -14.43
C TRP A 210 11.78 -8.78 -14.68
N MET A 211 12.40 -9.24 -15.75
CA MET A 211 12.46 -10.67 -16.10
C MET A 211 13.19 -11.51 -15.04
N LYS A 212 14.27 -10.98 -14.47
CA LYS A 212 14.98 -11.63 -13.37
C LYS A 212 14.09 -11.82 -12.14
N MET A 213 13.35 -10.78 -11.76
CA MET A 213 12.43 -10.85 -10.63
C MET A 213 11.28 -11.82 -10.90
N PHE A 214 10.66 -11.78 -12.08
CA PHE A 214 9.59 -12.68 -12.48
C PHE A 214 10.06 -14.14 -12.49
N ASN A 215 11.21 -14.45 -13.11
CA ASN A 215 11.77 -15.78 -13.16
C ASN A 215 12.10 -16.33 -11.77
N ARG A 216 12.64 -15.50 -10.87
CA ARG A 216 12.82 -15.87 -9.46
C ARG A 216 11.52 -16.34 -8.81
N TYR A 217 10.40 -15.71 -9.14
CA TYR A 217 9.11 -16.12 -8.60
C TYR A 217 8.64 -17.46 -9.18
N GLN A 218 8.91 -17.74 -10.47
CA GLN A 218 8.65 -19.05 -11.05
C GLN A 218 9.45 -20.17 -10.35
N GLU A 219 10.69 -19.86 -9.93
CA GLU A 219 11.49 -20.80 -9.10
C GLU A 219 10.85 -21.05 -7.72
N VAL A 220 10.20 -20.04 -7.12
CA VAL A 220 9.44 -20.22 -5.87
C VAL A 220 8.27 -21.19 -6.11
N ILE A 221 7.49 -21.00 -7.17
CA ILE A 221 6.39 -21.91 -7.53
C ILE A 221 6.91 -23.36 -7.65
N ASN A 222 7.98 -23.56 -8.39
CA ASN A 222 8.56 -24.90 -8.59
C ASN A 222 9.04 -25.53 -7.28
N ARG A 223 9.63 -24.76 -6.36
CA ARG A 223 10.04 -25.25 -5.03
C ARG A 223 8.87 -25.73 -4.17
N HIS A 224 7.69 -25.18 -4.35
CA HIS A 224 6.46 -25.63 -3.69
C HIS A 224 5.86 -26.89 -4.32
N LYS A 225 6.57 -27.53 -5.26
CA LYS A 225 6.15 -28.78 -5.95
C LYS A 225 4.83 -28.63 -6.71
N THR A 226 4.54 -27.43 -7.19
CA THR A 226 3.44 -27.15 -8.11
C THR A 226 4.00 -26.64 -9.44
N SER A 227 3.28 -26.90 -10.52
CA SER A 227 3.67 -26.45 -11.86
C SER A 227 3.04 -25.10 -12.24
N ASP A 228 1.98 -24.74 -11.53
CA ASP A 228 1.21 -23.52 -11.74
C ASP A 228 0.60 -23.03 -10.42
N LEU A 229 -0.19 -21.99 -10.51
CA LEU A 229 -0.85 -21.37 -9.36
C LEU A 229 -2.33 -21.77 -9.22
N MET A 230 -2.84 -22.71 -10.03
CA MET A 230 -4.27 -23.03 -10.10
C MET A 230 -4.88 -23.54 -8.79
N ASP A 231 -4.06 -23.99 -7.84
CA ASP A 231 -4.51 -24.33 -6.49
C ASP A 231 -4.99 -23.11 -5.68
N SER A 232 -4.51 -21.90 -6.02
CA SER A 232 -4.81 -20.67 -5.29
C SER A 232 -5.29 -19.51 -6.20
N GLN A 233 -4.92 -19.53 -7.47
CA GLN A 233 -5.24 -18.45 -8.43
C GLN A 233 -5.47 -19.01 -9.84
N PRO A 234 -6.60 -18.65 -10.50
CA PRO A 234 -7.73 -17.84 -10.00
C PRO A 234 -8.44 -18.48 -8.80
N THR A 235 -8.92 -17.66 -7.86
CA THR A 235 -9.77 -18.14 -6.77
C THR A 235 -11.11 -18.65 -7.30
N LYS A 236 -11.87 -19.41 -6.48
CA LYS A 236 -13.24 -19.84 -6.85
C LYS A 236 -14.13 -18.63 -7.21
N GLY A 237 -13.94 -17.50 -6.53
CA GLY A 237 -14.64 -16.25 -6.83
C GLY A 237 -14.24 -15.69 -8.19
N ASN A 238 -12.94 -15.67 -8.52
CA ASN A 238 -12.49 -15.24 -9.85
C ASN A 238 -13.09 -16.09 -10.97
N ILE A 239 -13.10 -17.43 -10.81
CA ILE A 239 -13.68 -18.39 -11.76
C ILE A 239 -15.19 -18.12 -11.94
N ALA A 240 -15.93 -17.98 -10.82
CA ALA A 240 -17.35 -17.62 -10.86
C ALA A 240 -17.61 -16.27 -11.50
N GLY A 241 -16.64 -15.34 -11.41
CA GLY A 241 -16.65 -14.03 -12.08
C GLY A 241 -16.17 -14.04 -13.53
N GLY A 242 -15.87 -15.23 -14.11
CA GLY A 242 -15.50 -15.42 -15.50
C GLY A 242 -14.00 -15.38 -15.82
N LEU A 243 -13.13 -15.43 -14.81
CA LEU A 243 -11.67 -15.56 -14.97
C LEU A 243 -11.27 -17.00 -14.67
N THR A 244 -11.12 -17.82 -15.70
CA THR A 244 -10.95 -19.26 -15.56
C THR A 244 -9.49 -19.71 -15.54
N THR A 245 -8.57 -18.90 -16.04
CA THR A 245 -7.12 -19.16 -16.04
C THR A 245 -6.32 -18.01 -15.45
N ILE A 246 -5.05 -18.30 -15.09
CA ILE A 246 -4.13 -17.29 -14.57
C ILE A 246 -3.77 -16.25 -15.65
N GLU A 247 -3.70 -16.66 -16.93
CA GLU A 247 -3.41 -15.77 -18.05
C GLU A 247 -4.55 -14.77 -18.27
N GLU A 248 -5.81 -15.22 -18.19
CA GLU A 248 -6.96 -14.30 -18.27
C GLU A 248 -6.93 -13.28 -17.14
N LYS A 249 -6.58 -13.72 -15.93
CA LYS A 249 -6.41 -12.85 -14.78
C LYS A 249 -5.25 -11.87 -14.99
N ALA A 250 -4.10 -12.33 -15.52
CA ALA A 250 -2.93 -11.51 -15.82
C ALA A 250 -3.24 -10.43 -16.87
N LEU A 251 -3.93 -10.77 -17.95
CA LEU A 251 -4.32 -9.80 -18.99
C LEU A 251 -5.22 -8.69 -18.44
N GLY A 252 -6.11 -9.03 -17.51
CA GLY A 252 -6.92 -8.06 -16.77
C GLY A 252 -6.11 -7.20 -15.82
N ASN A 253 -5.15 -7.81 -15.09
CA ASN A 253 -4.27 -7.12 -14.16
C ASN A 253 -3.39 -6.06 -14.85
N ILE A 254 -2.80 -6.39 -15.98
CA ILE A 254 -1.90 -5.50 -16.75
C ILE A 254 -2.60 -4.20 -17.17
N GLN A 255 -3.91 -4.17 -17.28
CA GLN A 255 -4.65 -2.96 -17.67
C GLN A 255 -4.44 -1.78 -16.70
N LYS A 256 -4.03 -2.04 -15.45
CA LYS A 256 -3.68 -1.00 -14.47
C LYS A 256 -2.47 -0.14 -14.87
N ILE A 257 -1.63 -0.62 -15.78
CA ILE A 257 -0.45 0.12 -16.27
C ILE A 257 -0.87 1.33 -17.14
N GLY A 258 -2.09 1.32 -17.68
CA GLY A 258 -2.52 2.28 -18.70
C GLY A 258 -1.96 1.96 -20.08
N LYS A 259 -2.09 2.91 -21.00
CA LYS A 259 -1.65 2.75 -22.41
C LYS A 259 -0.33 3.48 -22.69
N LYS A 260 -0.01 4.53 -21.95
CA LYS A 260 1.11 5.45 -22.20
C LYS A 260 2.27 5.24 -21.25
N CYS A 261 2.00 4.97 -19.97
CA CYS A 261 3.01 4.83 -18.94
C CYS A 261 4.06 3.77 -19.29
N LYS A 262 5.31 4.08 -18.99
CA LYS A 262 6.43 3.15 -19.06
C LYS A 262 6.88 2.78 -17.65
N ILE A 263 7.26 1.52 -17.45
CA ILE A 263 7.83 1.06 -16.19
C ILE A 263 9.29 1.50 -16.15
N ILE A 264 9.62 2.39 -15.21
CA ILE A 264 10.94 3.02 -15.13
C ILE A 264 11.91 2.31 -14.18
N GLY A 265 11.42 1.34 -13.42
CA GLY A 265 12.22 0.53 -12.51
C GLY A 265 11.40 -0.53 -11.79
N VAL A 266 12.12 -1.44 -11.15
CA VAL A 266 11.60 -2.54 -10.34
C VAL A 266 12.05 -2.31 -8.90
N LEU A 267 11.13 -2.43 -7.96
CA LEU A 267 11.36 -2.31 -6.52
C LEU A 267 11.31 -3.70 -5.87
N ASP A 268 12.20 -3.95 -4.95
CA ASP A 268 12.04 -5.03 -3.98
C ASP A 268 10.91 -4.70 -2.98
N LYS A 269 10.48 -5.69 -2.22
CA LYS A 269 9.43 -5.55 -1.19
C LYS A 269 9.74 -4.42 -0.23
N ALA A 270 8.79 -3.50 -0.07
CA ALA A 270 8.93 -2.32 0.80
C ALA A 270 10.09 -1.37 0.43
N GLU A 271 10.64 -1.46 -0.77
CA GLU A 271 11.65 -0.52 -1.26
C GLU A 271 10.99 0.77 -1.74
N ALA A 272 11.60 1.91 -1.42
CA ALA A 272 11.09 3.22 -1.84
C ALA A 272 11.58 3.58 -3.25
N PRO A 273 10.71 4.14 -4.11
CA PRO A 273 11.12 4.67 -5.42
C PRO A 273 12.07 5.86 -5.27
N THR A 274 12.96 6.03 -6.25
CA THR A 274 14.01 7.06 -6.22
C THR A 274 13.73 8.27 -7.11
N ARG A 275 12.71 8.20 -7.98
CA ARG A 275 12.32 9.26 -8.92
C ARG A 275 10.85 9.14 -9.32
N PRO A 276 10.22 10.22 -9.84
CA PRO A 276 8.86 10.17 -10.38
C PRO A 276 8.73 9.20 -11.55
N GLY A 277 7.52 8.66 -11.73
CA GLY A 277 7.12 7.73 -12.80
C GLY A 277 6.54 6.43 -12.26
N LEU A 278 6.25 5.47 -13.15
CA LEU A 278 5.64 4.20 -12.81
C LEU A 278 6.69 3.14 -12.47
N TRP A 279 6.58 2.57 -11.28
CA TRP A 279 7.41 1.49 -10.76
C TRP A 279 6.63 0.19 -10.63
N PHE A 280 7.32 -0.94 -10.77
CA PHE A 280 6.80 -2.25 -10.41
C PHE A 280 7.41 -2.69 -9.08
N MET A 281 6.57 -3.11 -8.12
CA MET A 281 7.05 -3.68 -6.85
C MET A 281 6.87 -5.19 -6.83
N ASP A 282 7.93 -5.93 -6.53
CA ASP A 282 7.86 -7.36 -6.26
C ASP A 282 6.98 -7.63 -5.04
N SER A 283 5.85 -8.28 -5.26
CA SER A 283 4.90 -8.57 -4.18
C SER A 283 4.05 -9.79 -4.50
N SER A 284 3.51 -10.40 -3.45
CA SER A 284 2.43 -11.38 -3.60
C SER A 284 1.12 -10.69 -4.04
N SER A 285 0.12 -11.50 -4.39
CA SER A 285 -1.25 -11.04 -4.66
C SER A 285 -2.10 -10.93 -3.40
N ALA A 286 -1.58 -11.27 -2.22
CA ALA A 286 -2.27 -11.10 -0.95
C ALA A 286 -2.48 -9.60 -0.67
N ALA A 287 -3.75 -9.19 -0.57
CA ALA A 287 -4.09 -7.77 -0.54
C ALA A 287 -3.44 -7.04 0.64
N ALA A 288 -3.55 -7.58 1.84
CA ALA A 288 -3.00 -6.94 3.03
C ALA A 288 -1.47 -6.86 3.01
N GLU A 289 -0.78 -7.85 2.44
CA GLU A 289 0.68 -7.81 2.28
C GLU A 289 1.10 -6.68 1.34
N MET A 290 0.56 -6.65 0.11
CA MET A 290 0.97 -5.66 -0.86
C MET A 290 0.63 -4.23 -0.43
N VAL A 291 -0.56 -3.99 0.13
CA VAL A 291 -0.92 -2.65 0.62
C VAL A 291 0.02 -2.20 1.74
N THR A 292 0.41 -3.13 2.65
CA THR A 292 1.41 -2.85 3.70
C THR A 292 2.79 -2.54 3.11
N LEU A 293 3.24 -3.29 2.09
CA LEU A 293 4.50 -3.01 1.40
C LEU A 293 4.48 -1.64 0.71
N CYS A 294 3.37 -1.27 0.07
CA CYS A 294 3.19 0.06 -0.52
C CYS A 294 3.23 1.16 0.55
N ALA A 295 2.56 0.95 1.69
CA ALA A 295 2.63 1.88 2.81
C ALA A 295 4.07 2.05 3.32
N ALA A 296 4.81 0.95 3.50
CA ALA A 296 6.20 0.95 3.92
C ALA A 296 7.14 1.61 2.90
N SER A 297 6.85 1.52 1.61
CA SER A 297 7.60 2.21 0.55
C SER A 297 7.37 3.71 0.50
N GLY A 298 6.40 4.24 1.27
CA GLY A 298 6.11 5.66 1.37
C GLY A 298 5.01 6.16 0.44
N TYR A 299 4.19 5.29 -0.18
CA TYR A 299 2.98 5.69 -0.90
C TYR A 299 1.94 6.21 0.10
N VAL A 300 1.18 7.24 -0.31
CA VAL A 300 0.27 7.97 0.59
C VAL A 300 -1.21 7.77 0.26
N VAL A 301 -1.52 7.26 -0.94
CA VAL A 301 -2.86 6.88 -1.38
C VAL A 301 -2.77 5.64 -2.27
N HIS A 302 -3.79 4.78 -2.19
CA HIS A 302 -3.82 3.49 -2.91
C HIS A 302 -5.12 3.32 -3.68
N PHE A 303 -5.04 2.96 -4.97
CA PHE A 303 -6.19 2.56 -5.78
C PHE A 303 -6.40 1.05 -5.69
N PHE A 304 -7.61 0.65 -5.41
CA PHE A 304 -7.98 -0.76 -5.29
C PHE A 304 -9.18 -1.10 -6.18
N PRO A 305 -8.95 -1.33 -7.49
CA PRO A 305 -10.01 -1.82 -8.37
C PRO A 305 -10.44 -3.23 -7.98
N THR A 306 -11.75 -3.47 -7.98
CA THR A 306 -12.35 -4.76 -7.62
C THR A 306 -13.52 -5.10 -8.52
N GLY A 307 -13.74 -6.38 -8.78
CA GLY A 307 -14.90 -6.87 -9.50
C GLY A 307 -16.04 -7.24 -8.56
N GLN A 308 -15.77 -8.12 -7.60
CA GLN A 308 -16.79 -8.67 -6.70
C GLN A 308 -16.91 -7.93 -5.36
N GLY A 309 -16.08 -6.91 -5.14
CA GLY A 309 -15.98 -6.17 -3.89
C GLY A 309 -14.90 -6.75 -2.96
N ASN A 310 -14.32 -5.89 -2.17
CA ASN A 310 -13.29 -6.24 -1.19
C ASN A 310 -13.39 -5.32 0.01
N VAL A 311 -13.04 -5.82 1.20
CA VAL A 311 -13.13 -5.06 2.47
C VAL A 311 -11.79 -4.44 2.89
N ILE A 312 -10.70 -4.76 2.18
CA ILE A 312 -9.34 -4.35 2.57
C ILE A 312 -9.22 -2.86 2.88
N GLY A 313 -8.53 -2.54 3.96
CA GLY A 313 -8.01 -1.23 4.30
C GLY A 313 -6.54 -1.31 4.66
N ASN A 314 -6.02 -0.23 5.25
CA ASN A 314 -4.69 -0.19 5.85
C ASN A 314 -4.67 0.93 6.90
N PRO A 315 -3.98 0.78 8.03
CA PRO A 315 -4.01 1.78 9.11
C PRO A 315 -3.41 3.12 8.74
N ILE A 316 -2.47 3.17 7.80
CA ILE A 316 -1.73 4.39 7.44
C ILE A 316 -1.86 4.82 5.98
N LEU A 317 -2.35 3.93 5.12
CA LEU A 317 -2.47 4.17 3.67
C LEU A 317 -3.95 4.14 3.27
N PRO A 318 -4.61 5.28 2.99
CA PRO A 318 -5.98 5.32 2.49
C PRO A 318 -6.15 4.49 1.22
N VAL A 319 -7.12 3.57 1.22
CA VAL A 319 -7.43 2.64 0.12
C VAL A 319 -8.74 3.04 -0.55
N ILE A 320 -8.65 3.59 -1.77
CA ILE A 320 -9.80 3.99 -2.59
C ILE A 320 -10.24 2.78 -3.41
N LYS A 321 -11.41 2.22 -3.10
CA LYS A 321 -11.97 1.08 -3.84
C LYS A 321 -12.90 1.54 -4.95
N LEU A 322 -12.71 0.96 -6.16
CA LEU A 322 -13.56 1.23 -7.31
C LEU A 322 -14.02 -0.06 -7.99
N THR A 323 -15.22 -0.07 -8.54
CA THR A 323 -15.75 -1.22 -9.26
C THR A 323 -16.46 -0.81 -10.55
N ALA A 324 -16.32 -1.66 -11.58
CA ALA A 324 -17.11 -1.58 -12.81
C ALA A 324 -18.26 -2.60 -12.84
N ASN A 325 -18.41 -3.40 -11.78
CA ASN A 325 -19.47 -4.39 -11.67
C ASN A 325 -20.73 -3.75 -11.07
N PRO A 326 -21.83 -3.61 -11.86
CA PRO A 326 -23.05 -2.97 -11.35
C PRO A 326 -23.74 -3.74 -10.23
N ARG A 327 -23.50 -5.04 -10.08
CA ARG A 327 -23.98 -5.84 -8.95
C ARG A 327 -23.23 -5.44 -7.68
N THR A 328 -21.92 -5.44 -7.74
CA THR A 328 -21.04 -5.05 -6.61
C THR A 328 -21.31 -3.62 -6.16
N ALA A 329 -21.46 -2.70 -7.12
CA ALA A 329 -21.81 -1.30 -6.82
C ALA A 329 -23.12 -1.16 -6.03
N ARG A 330 -24.07 -2.09 -6.18
CA ARG A 330 -25.32 -2.10 -5.42
C ARG A 330 -25.24 -2.88 -4.12
N THR A 331 -24.57 -4.05 -4.12
CA THR A 331 -24.61 -4.99 -2.97
C THR A 331 -23.50 -4.74 -1.95
N MET A 332 -22.43 -4.06 -2.34
CA MET A 332 -21.30 -3.69 -1.49
C MET A 332 -20.98 -2.18 -1.57
N ASN A 333 -22.01 -1.36 -1.72
CA ASN A 333 -21.88 0.09 -1.85
C ASN A 333 -21.15 0.74 -0.67
N GLU A 334 -21.27 0.18 0.53
CA GLU A 334 -20.58 0.64 1.74
C GLU A 334 -19.05 0.49 1.68
N HIS A 335 -18.54 -0.40 0.82
CA HIS A 335 -17.12 -0.65 0.61
C HIS A 335 -16.53 0.03 -0.63
N VAL A 336 -17.38 0.59 -1.52
CA VAL A 336 -16.98 1.13 -2.81
C VAL A 336 -16.97 2.66 -2.76
N ASP A 337 -15.78 3.25 -2.97
CA ASP A 337 -15.61 4.70 -3.03
C ASP A 337 -16.04 5.31 -4.36
N LEU A 338 -15.96 4.52 -5.46
CA LEU A 338 -16.29 4.96 -6.80
C LEU A 338 -16.92 3.83 -7.64
N ASP A 339 -18.12 4.09 -8.16
CA ASP A 339 -18.81 3.25 -9.14
C ASP A 339 -18.52 3.73 -10.56
N VAL A 340 -17.80 2.91 -11.34
CA VAL A 340 -17.52 3.12 -12.76
C VAL A 340 -18.27 2.13 -13.66
N SER A 341 -19.31 1.46 -13.15
CA SER A 341 -20.10 0.47 -13.93
C SER A 341 -20.77 1.07 -15.17
N GLY A 342 -21.02 2.39 -15.16
CA GLY A 342 -21.51 3.13 -16.32
C GLY A 342 -20.60 3.03 -17.55
N LEU A 343 -19.31 2.71 -17.36
CA LEU A 343 -18.39 2.44 -18.49
C LEU A 343 -18.85 1.24 -19.31
N LEU A 344 -19.10 0.11 -18.66
CA LEU A 344 -19.53 -1.13 -19.32
C LEU A 344 -20.98 -1.05 -19.82
N GLN A 345 -21.78 -0.18 -19.25
CA GLN A 345 -23.14 0.14 -19.68
C GLN A 345 -23.20 1.19 -20.80
N ARG A 346 -22.04 1.65 -21.29
CA ARG A 346 -21.92 2.70 -22.34
C ARG A 346 -22.55 4.05 -21.96
N GLN A 347 -22.67 4.34 -20.69
CA GLN A 347 -23.15 5.62 -20.15
C GLN A 347 -22.00 6.62 -19.93
N LYS A 348 -20.77 6.11 -19.77
CA LYS A 348 -19.53 6.88 -19.57
C LYS A 348 -18.46 6.33 -20.51
N ASN A 349 -17.49 7.18 -20.85
CA ASN A 349 -16.27 6.74 -21.51
C ASN A 349 -15.11 6.58 -20.52
N MET A 350 -14.01 6.01 -20.98
CA MET A 350 -12.83 5.72 -20.14
C MET A 350 -12.21 6.99 -19.54
N ASP A 351 -12.17 8.08 -20.30
CA ASP A 351 -11.60 9.34 -19.82
C ASP A 351 -12.45 9.97 -18.70
N GLN A 352 -13.76 9.87 -18.78
CA GLN A 352 -14.66 10.30 -17.71
C GLN A 352 -14.45 9.47 -16.44
N CYS A 353 -14.36 8.14 -16.57
CA CYS A 353 -14.11 7.28 -15.41
C CYS A 353 -12.75 7.57 -14.75
N GLY A 354 -11.70 7.80 -15.55
CA GLY A 354 -10.39 8.21 -15.04
C GLY A 354 -10.41 9.57 -14.35
N ASP A 355 -11.15 10.54 -14.88
CA ASP A 355 -11.31 11.86 -14.26
C ASP A 355 -12.07 11.76 -12.92
N GLU A 356 -13.14 10.95 -12.86
CA GLU A 356 -13.86 10.69 -11.62
C GLU A 356 -12.97 10.04 -10.55
N LEU A 357 -12.11 9.07 -10.94
CA LEU A 357 -11.15 8.46 -10.00
C LEU A 357 -10.16 9.50 -9.45
N LEU A 358 -9.66 10.39 -10.30
CA LEU A 358 -8.76 11.46 -9.89
C LEU A 358 -9.46 12.50 -9.00
N GLU A 359 -10.73 12.79 -9.23
CA GLU A 359 -11.53 13.63 -8.34
C GLU A 359 -11.67 12.99 -6.94
N VAL A 360 -12.03 11.71 -6.87
CA VAL A 360 -12.10 10.96 -5.59
C VAL A 360 -10.75 10.94 -4.90
N MET A 361 -9.65 10.74 -5.64
CA MET A 361 -8.29 10.81 -5.11
C MET A 361 -8.01 12.17 -4.46
N LEU A 362 -8.28 13.27 -5.16
CA LEU A 362 -8.04 14.62 -4.63
C LEU A 362 -8.90 14.91 -3.40
N ARG A 363 -10.17 14.51 -3.40
CA ARG A 363 -11.04 14.65 -2.22
C ARG A 363 -10.47 13.85 -1.04
N THR A 364 -9.93 12.65 -1.28
CA THR A 364 -9.27 11.83 -0.27
C THR A 364 -7.98 12.48 0.23
N CYS A 365 -7.17 13.06 -0.66
CA CYS A 365 -5.98 13.83 -0.31
C CYS A 365 -6.34 15.06 0.54
N ASN A 366 -7.46 15.68 0.29
CA ASN A 366 -7.97 16.84 1.04
C ASN A 366 -8.68 16.48 2.36
N GLY A 367 -8.66 15.18 2.75
CA GLY A 367 -9.12 14.76 4.06
C GLY A 367 -10.43 13.94 4.06
N ARG A 368 -11.08 13.70 2.92
CA ARG A 368 -12.19 12.75 2.85
C ARG A 368 -11.68 11.37 3.29
N LEU A 369 -12.38 10.72 4.20
CA LEU A 369 -12.10 9.33 4.55
C LEU A 369 -12.57 8.41 3.41
N THR A 370 -11.80 7.36 3.13
CA THR A 370 -12.26 6.25 2.28
C THR A 370 -13.29 5.41 3.01
N CYS A 371 -14.06 4.59 2.26
CA CYS A 371 -14.98 3.63 2.88
C CYS A 371 -14.26 2.71 3.87
N ALA A 372 -13.06 2.23 3.53
CA ALA A 372 -12.27 1.39 4.42
C ALA A 372 -11.89 2.11 5.73
N GLU A 373 -11.46 3.36 5.66
CA GLU A 373 -11.14 4.15 6.86
C GLU A 373 -12.39 4.39 7.72
N ALA A 374 -13.52 4.73 7.09
CA ALA A 374 -14.78 4.99 7.78
C ALA A 374 -15.35 3.74 8.49
N LEU A 375 -15.14 2.56 7.90
CA LEU A 375 -15.54 1.27 8.47
C LEU A 375 -14.48 0.69 9.44
N GLY A 376 -13.33 1.34 9.61
CA GLY A 376 -12.29 0.92 10.54
C GLY A 376 -11.47 -0.28 10.08
N HIS A 377 -11.39 -0.54 8.78
CA HIS A 377 -10.55 -1.60 8.21
C HIS A 377 -9.08 -1.19 8.27
N ARG A 378 -8.26 -2.00 8.96
CA ARG A 378 -6.87 -1.67 9.34
C ARG A 378 -5.94 -2.86 9.18
N GLU A 379 -6.06 -3.59 8.08
CA GLU A 379 -5.23 -4.75 7.80
C GLU A 379 -3.77 -4.33 7.64
N PHE A 380 -2.91 -4.86 8.51
CA PHE A 380 -1.46 -4.64 8.47
C PHE A 380 -0.77 -6.00 8.58
N VAL A 381 -0.18 -6.46 7.49
CA VAL A 381 0.42 -7.79 7.38
C VAL A 381 1.84 -7.69 6.87
N LEU A 382 2.79 -8.15 7.68
CA LEU A 382 4.18 -8.27 7.28
C LEU A 382 4.38 -9.49 6.39
N THR A 383 5.08 -9.32 5.27
CA THR A 383 5.47 -10.44 4.41
C THR A 383 6.61 -11.23 5.05
N ARG A 384 6.50 -12.56 5.03
CA ARG A 384 7.57 -13.49 5.37
C ARG A 384 8.03 -14.25 4.14
N LEU A 385 9.34 -14.53 4.09
CA LEU A 385 9.99 -15.24 2.99
C LEU A 385 10.34 -16.69 3.38
N TYR A 386 10.65 -16.94 4.67
CA TYR A 386 11.21 -18.20 5.16
C TYR A 386 10.67 -18.57 6.53
N GLU A 387 11.01 -19.76 6.99
CA GLU A 387 10.75 -20.24 8.34
C GLU A 387 11.62 -19.52 9.38
N SER A 388 11.17 -19.53 10.63
CA SER A 388 11.97 -18.99 11.76
C SER A 388 13.12 -19.92 12.12
N ALA A 389 14.17 -19.37 12.76
CA ALA A 389 15.29 -20.14 13.29
C ALA A 389 14.87 -21.01 14.49
#